data_5cac447ade14ce8277c3cdfe4f5ad0b5
#
_entry.id   5cac447ade14ce8277c3cdfe4f5ad0b5
#
_cell.length_a   1.000
_cell.length_b   1.000
_cell.length_c   1.000
_cell.angle_alpha   90.00
_cell.angle_beta   90.00
_cell.angle_gamma   90.00
#
_symmetry.space_group_name_H-M   'P 1'
#
loop_
_entity.id
_entity.type
_entity.pdbx_description
1 polymer ?
#
loop_
_entity_poly.entity_id
_entity_poly.type
_entity_poly.pdbx_seq_one_letter_code
_entity_poly.pdbx_strand_id
1 'polypeptide(L)'
;MSFREQVVLLSDEGAPIGTADKAAVHTDDTALHLAFSCHVLDARGRILVTRRALGKVAWPGVWTNSFCGHPAPGEAMTDAVARRAQRELGITLDELTLALPDFRYRATDASGIVENEICPVFTATTSDDIAGNPDEVAEFTWVDPDLLRTAVASTPWAFSPWLTLQLPLLSESTVSAR
;
A
#
# COMPACT_ATOMS: atom_id res chain seq x y z
N MET A 1 13.70 7.50 23.68
CA MET A 1 14.45 7.06 22.49
C MET A 1 13.45 6.90 21.36
N SER A 2 13.52 7.72 20.31
CA SER A 2 12.68 7.56 19.12
C SER A 2 13.14 6.29 18.40
N PHE A 3 12.31 5.27 18.33
CA PHE A 3 12.57 4.09 17.49
C PHE A 3 12.56 4.56 16.04
N ARG A 4 13.71 4.55 15.36
CA ARG A 4 13.78 4.80 13.92
C ARG A 4 13.18 3.60 13.21
N GLU A 5 12.13 3.84 12.44
CA GLU A 5 11.55 2.80 11.59
C GLU A 5 12.57 2.38 10.52
N GLN A 6 12.77 1.07 10.36
CA GLN A 6 13.68 0.50 9.37
C GLN A 6 12.88 -0.27 8.31
N VAL A 7 13.42 -0.34 7.11
CA VAL A 7 12.96 -1.19 6.03
C VAL A 7 13.96 -2.30 5.75
N VAL A 8 13.50 -3.42 5.20
CA VAL A 8 14.34 -4.54 4.81
C VAL A 8 14.79 -4.37 3.37
N LEU A 9 16.09 -4.27 3.12
CA LEU A 9 16.68 -4.22 1.78
C LEU A 9 16.73 -5.61 1.18
N LEU A 10 16.46 -5.70 -0.13
CA LEU A 10 16.36 -6.95 -0.86
C LEU A 10 17.35 -7.01 -2.03
N SER A 11 17.84 -8.22 -2.33
CA SER A 11 18.49 -8.49 -3.62
C SER A 11 17.45 -8.53 -4.74
N ASP A 12 17.90 -8.57 -6.00
CA ASP A 12 17.01 -8.68 -7.15
C ASP A 12 16.16 -9.96 -7.15
N GLU A 13 16.64 -11.00 -6.48
CA GLU A 13 15.94 -12.29 -6.27
C GLU A 13 14.99 -12.25 -5.06
N GLY A 14 14.90 -11.13 -4.33
CA GLY A 14 14.03 -10.94 -3.18
C GLY A 14 14.59 -11.45 -1.84
N ALA A 15 15.87 -11.80 -1.78
CA ALA A 15 16.49 -12.20 -0.52
C ALA A 15 16.86 -10.99 0.34
N PRO A 16 16.63 -10.99 1.66
CA PRO A 16 17.08 -9.93 2.56
C PRO A 16 18.61 -9.78 2.53
N ILE A 17 19.10 -8.56 2.30
CA ILE A 17 20.54 -8.23 2.26
C ILE A 17 20.97 -7.16 3.26
N GLY A 18 20.03 -6.58 4.01
CA GLY A 18 20.32 -5.56 4.99
C GLY A 18 19.08 -4.77 5.39
N THR A 19 19.31 -3.65 6.05
CA THR A 19 18.25 -2.71 6.46
C THR A 19 18.67 -1.27 6.18
N ALA A 20 17.69 -0.38 6.03
CA ALA A 20 17.90 1.06 5.91
C ALA A 20 16.91 1.82 6.79
N ASP A 21 17.27 3.06 7.15
CA ASP A 21 16.34 3.97 7.82
C ASP A 21 15.21 4.35 6.85
N LYS A 22 13.96 4.10 7.24
CA LYS A 22 12.78 4.41 6.43
C LYS A 22 12.70 5.88 6.03
N ALA A 23 13.17 6.79 6.89
CA ALA A 23 13.17 8.21 6.59
C ALA A 23 14.18 8.62 5.50
N ALA A 24 15.16 7.76 5.20
CA ALA A 24 16.25 8.04 4.28
C ALA A 24 16.29 7.11 3.05
N VAL A 25 15.47 6.04 3.02
CA VAL A 25 15.54 5.04 1.94
C VAL A 25 15.05 5.58 0.60
N HIS A 26 14.04 6.46 0.61
CA HIS A 26 13.44 7.00 -0.61
C HIS A 26 14.26 8.17 -1.15
N THR A 27 14.91 7.97 -2.27
CA THR A 27 15.79 8.93 -2.97
C THR A 27 15.48 8.91 -4.48
N ASP A 28 16.30 9.54 -5.27
CA ASP A 28 16.28 9.45 -6.75
C ASP A 28 16.84 8.10 -7.27
N ASP A 29 17.48 7.32 -6.39
CA ASP A 29 17.95 5.95 -6.67
C ASP A 29 17.66 5.03 -5.46
N THR A 30 16.38 4.83 -5.19
CA THR A 30 15.90 4.03 -4.06
C THR A 30 16.27 2.56 -4.23
N ALA A 31 16.97 2.00 -3.25
CA ALA A 31 17.30 0.59 -3.21
C ALA A 31 16.03 -0.28 -3.14
N LEU A 32 16.07 -1.47 -3.74
CA LEU A 32 14.97 -2.43 -3.66
C LEU A 32 14.74 -2.83 -2.20
N HIS A 33 13.51 -2.71 -1.74
CA HIS A 33 13.14 -3.01 -0.37
C HIS A 33 11.77 -3.67 -0.25
N LEU A 34 11.52 -4.28 0.92
CA LEU A 34 10.30 -5.01 1.20
C LEU A 34 9.20 -4.04 1.65
N ALA A 35 8.06 -4.15 1.01
CA ALA A 35 6.85 -3.43 1.36
C ALA A 35 5.61 -4.34 1.29
N PHE A 36 4.44 -3.78 1.50
CA PHE A 36 3.15 -4.39 1.19
C PHE A 36 2.12 -3.34 0.83
N SER A 37 1.10 -3.77 0.10
CA SER A 37 -0.14 -3.02 -0.14
C SER A 37 -1.33 -3.78 0.42
N CYS A 38 -2.35 -3.06 0.91
CA CYS A 38 -3.61 -3.65 1.33
C CYS A 38 -4.79 -2.92 0.69
N HIS A 39 -5.78 -3.69 0.23
CA HIS A 39 -7.07 -3.22 -0.23
C HIS A 39 -8.14 -3.69 0.76
N VAL A 40 -8.80 -2.75 1.43
CA VAL A 40 -9.84 -3.03 2.43
C VAL A 40 -11.20 -2.91 1.79
N LEU A 41 -12.07 -3.89 2.05
CA LEU A 41 -13.45 -3.91 1.60
C LEU A 41 -14.40 -3.75 2.79
N ASP A 42 -15.51 -3.08 2.57
CA ASP A 42 -16.63 -3.07 3.52
C ASP A 42 -17.59 -4.26 3.30
N ALA A 43 -18.58 -4.39 4.16
CA ALA A 43 -19.61 -5.44 4.06
C ALA A 43 -20.44 -5.38 2.76
N ARG A 44 -20.39 -4.29 2.00
CA ARG A 44 -21.04 -4.13 0.71
C ARG A 44 -20.12 -4.44 -0.47
N GLY A 45 -18.87 -4.82 -0.20
CA GLY A 45 -17.86 -5.09 -1.22
C GLY A 45 -17.26 -3.83 -1.87
N ARG A 46 -17.46 -2.63 -1.27
CA ARG A 46 -16.82 -1.41 -1.74
C ARG A 46 -15.37 -1.38 -1.25
N ILE A 47 -14.48 -0.86 -2.09
CA ILE A 47 -13.05 -0.70 -1.77
C ILE A 47 -12.82 0.65 -1.11
N LEU A 48 -12.07 0.66 -0.01
CA LEU A 48 -11.56 1.87 0.60
C LEU A 48 -10.40 2.41 -0.23
N VAL A 49 -10.52 3.63 -0.73
CA VAL A 49 -9.40 4.38 -1.31
C VAL A 49 -9.07 5.57 -0.43
N THR A 50 -7.79 5.88 -0.32
CA THR A 50 -7.28 6.97 0.50
C THR A 50 -6.53 7.98 -0.36
N ARG A 51 -6.53 9.24 0.05
CA ARG A 51 -5.66 10.26 -0.49
C ARG A 51 -4.48 10.44 0.46
N ARG A 52 -3.29 10.29 -0.08
CA ARG A 52 -2.05 10.42 0.71
C ARG A 52 -1.93 11.80 1.33
N ALA A 53 -1.49 11.87 2.59
CA ALA A 53 -1.25 13.15 3.24
C ALA A 53 -0.26 14.01 2.44
N LEU A 54 -0.47 15.33 2.47
CA LEU A 54 0.36 16.27 1.70
C LEU A 54 1.81 16.34 2.21
N GLY A 55 2.06 15.92 3.45
CA GLY A 55 3.41 15.83 4.04
C GLY A 55 4.20 14.57 3.67
N LYS A 56 3.64 13.64 2.87
CA LYS A 56 4.37 12.45 2.41
C LYS A 56 5.53 12.83 1.49
N VAL A 57 6.66 12.12 1.63
CA VAL A 57 7.85 12.32 0.79
C VAL A 57 7.56 11.90 -0.66
N ALA A 58 6.98 10.71 -0.86
CA ALA A 58 6.65 10.17 -2.17
C ALA A 58 5.15 10.27 -2.45
N TRP A 59 4.77 10.72 -3.64
CA TRP A 59 3.38 10.88 -4.10
C TRP A 59 2.46 11.59 -3.09
N PRO A 60 2.79 12.80 -2.56
CA PRO A 60 1.91 13.55 -1.69
C PRO A 60 0.59 13.90 -2.41
N GLY A 61 -0.53 13.77 -1.71
CA GLY A 61 -1.84 14.20 -2.20
C GLY A 61 -2.46 13.35 -3.31
N VAL A 62 -1.86 12.21 -3.66
CA VAL A 62 -2.35 11.30 -4.71
C VAL A 62 -3.33 10.30 -4.12
N TRP A 63 -4.38 9.95 -4.87
CA TRP A 63 -5.30 8.87 -4.51
C TRP A 63 -4.64 7.50 -4.69
N THR A 64 -4.88 6.59 -3.76
CA THR A 64 -4.23 5.28 -3.71
C THR A 64 -5.15 4.22 -3.12
N ASN A 65 -4.65 2.97 -3.02
CA ASN A 65 -5.28 1.88 -2.29
C ASN A 65 -5.50 2.24 -0.81
N SER A 66 -6.06 1.33 -0.03
CA SER A 66 -6.45 1.62 1.35
C SER A 66 -5.27 2.05 2.21
N PHE A 67 -4.18 1.30 2.19
CA PHE A 67 -2.90 1.67 2.82
C PHE A 67 -1.75 0.79 2.32
N CYS A 68 -0.54 1.25 2.57
CA CYS A 68 0.72 0.54 2.31
C CYS A 68 1.62 0.61 3.54
N GLY A 69 2.66 -0.19 3.55
CA GLY A 69 3.63 -0.12 4.63
C GLY A 69 4.85 -1.01 4.40
N HIS A 70 5.72 -0.97 5.38
CA HIS A 70 6.95 -1.75 5.38
C HIS A 70 6.98 -2.60 6.64
N PRO A 71 7.21 -3.92 6.55
CA PRO A 71 7.51 -4.73 7.72
C PRO A 71 8.84 -4.31 8.32
N ALA A 72 8.92 -4.30 9.64
CA ALA A 72 10.19 -4.13 10.33
C ALA A 72 11.06 -5.37 10.14
N PRO A 73 12.40 -5.27 10.31
CA PRO A 73 13.28 -6.45 10.28
C PRO A 73 12.83 -7.53 11.25
N GLY A 74 12.53 -8.73 10.73
CA GLY A 74 12.04 -9.87 11.51
C GLY A 74 10.55 -9.84 11.87
N GLU A 75 9.80 -8.81 11.48
CA GLU A 75 8.35 -8.74 11.67
C GLU A 75 7.62 -9.65 10.67
N ALA A 76 6.61 -10.39 11.12
CA ALA A 76 5.75 -11.13 10.21
C ALA A 76 4.93 -10.14 9.35
N MET A 77 4.76 -10.47 8.07
CA MET A 77 4.07 -9.58 7.12
C MET A 77 2.64 -9.26 7.56
N THR A 78 1.91 -10.26 8.06
CA THR A 78 0.53 -10.08 8.57
C THR A 78 0.46 -9.14 9.77
N ASP A 79 1.46 -9.18 10.66
CA ASP A 79 1.53 -8.29 11.83
C ASP A 79 1.84 -6.85 11.39
N ALA A 80 2.71 -6.68 10.39
CA ALA A 80 2.99 -5.38 9.80
C ALA A 80 1.75 -4.78 9.15
N VAL A 81 0.96 -5.59 8.41
CA VAL A 81 -0.31 -5.16 7.79
C VAL A 81 -1.30 -4.71 8.87
N ALA A 82 -1.52 -5.52 9.90
CA ALA A 82 -2.43 -5.18 11.01
C ALA A 82 -1.99 -3.92 11.76
N ARG A 83 -0.71 -3.80 12.07
CA ARG A 83 -0.13 -2.62 12.74
C ARG A 83 -0.35 -1.34 11.93
N ARG A 84 -0.16 -1.40 10.60
CA ARG A 84 -0.35 -0.23 9.73
C ARG A 84 -1.81 0.13 9.55
N ALA A 85 -2.73 -0.84 9.45
CA ALA A 85 -4.17 -0.60 9.43
C ALA A 85 -4.62 0.18 10.67
N GLN A 86 -4.18 -0.24 11.85
CA GLN A 86 -4.48 0.45 13.10
C GLN A 86 -3.85 1.86 13.13
N ARG A 87 -2.62 2.03 12.68
CA ARG A 87 -1.91 3.32 12.69
C ARG A 87 -2.46 4.33 11.70
N GLU A 88 -2.77 3.91 10.47
CA GLU A 88 -3.18 4.82 9.40
C GLU A 88 -4.69 5.08 9.39
N LEU A 89 -5.49 4.06 9.72
CA LEU A 89 -6.93 4.07 9.54
C LEU A 89 -7.72 3.86 10.84
N GLY A 90 -7.04 3.48 11.94
CA GLY A 90 -7.67 3.20 13.23
C GLY A 90 -8.56 1.96 13.22
N ILE A 91 -8.35 1.02 12.30
CA ILE A 91 -9.21 -0.15 12.10
C ILE A 91 -8.53 -1.46 12.46
N THR A 92 -9.36 -2.45 12.80
CA THR A 92 -9.01 -3.86 12.85
C THR A 92 -9.39 -4.52 11.54
N LEU A 93 -8.56 -5.42 11.05
CA LEU A 93 -8.82 -6.17 9.82
C LEU A 93 -9.43 -7.52 10.13
N ASP A 94 -10.48 -7.85 9.39
CA ASP A 94 -11.07 -9.17 9.28
C ASP A 94 -10.59 -9.81 7.97
N GLU A 95 -10.60 -11.15 7.86
CA GLU A 95 -10.38 -11.90 6.63
C GLU A 95 -9.17 -11.42 5.78
N LEU A 96 -8.00 -11.28 6.40
CA LEU A 96 -6.78 -10.88 5.71
C LEU A 96 -6.31 -11.99 4.77
N THR A 97 -6.23 -11.71 3.46
CA THR A 97 -5.83 -12.65 2.41
C THR A 97 -4.68 -12.09 1.58
N LEU A 98 -3.66 -12.90 1.30
CA LEU A 98 -2.60 -12.59 0.36
C LEU A 98 -3.09 -12.83 -1.08
N ALA A 99 -3.34 -11.74 -1.81
CA ALA A 99 -3.92 -11.79 -3.15
C ALA A 99 -2.89 -11.83 -4.28
N LEU A 100 -1.82 -11.03 -4.18
CA LEU A 100 -0.73 -11.00 -5.17
C LEU A 100 0.61 -11.14 -4.46
N PRO A 101 1.12 -12.36 -4.27
CA PRO A 101 2.34 -12.62 -3.50
C PRO A 101 3.61 -12.05 -4.14
N ASP A 102 3.67 -12.01 -5.47
CA ASP A 102 4.88 -11.70 -6.24
C ASP A 102 4.85 -10.31 -6.87
N PHE A 103 3.94 -9.43 -6.41
CA PHE A 103 3.84 -8.09 -6.97
C PHE A 103 5.10 -7.28 -6.68
N ARG A 104 5.63 -6.65 -7.72
CA ARG A 104 6.82 -5.81 -7.67
C ARG A 104 6.63 -4.61 -8.59
N TYR A 105 7.13 -3.45 -8.18
CA TYR A 105 7.10 -2.27 -9.03
C TYR A 105 8.27 -1.32 -8.75
N ARG A 106 8.56 -0.48 -9.74
CA ARG A 106 9.42 0.68 -9.61
C ARG A 106 8.73 1.85 -10.30
N ALA A 107 8.68 3.00 -9.62
CA ALA A 107 8.08 4.21 -10.16
C ALA A 107 8.84 5.44 -9.65
N THR A 108 8.81 6.52 -10.42
CA THR A 108 9.41 7.80 -10.08
C THR A 108 8.31 8.86 -10.02
N ASP A 109 8.24 9.62 -8.95
CA ASP A 109 7.26 10.69 -8.82
C ASP A 109 7.70 11.99 -9.52
N ALA A 110 6.84 13.01 -9.51
CA ALA A 110 7.11 14.29 -10.16
C ALA A 110 8.28 15.07 -9.52
N SER A 111 8.68 14.73 -8.29
CA SER A 111 9.84 15.33 -7.60
C SER A 111 11.15 14.58 -7.87
N GLY A 112 11.08 13.44 -8.55
CA GLY A 112 12.23 12.57 -8.84
C GLY A 112 12.46 11.48 -7.80
N ILE A 113 11.61 11.39 -6.76
CA ILE A 113 11.71 10.33 -5.76
C ILE A 113 11.25 9.00 -6.36
N VAL A 114 12.03 7.95 -6.11
CA VAL A 114 11.78 6.60 -6.62
C VAL A 114 11.22 5.72 -5.52
N GLU A 115 10.14 4.99 -5.85
CA GLU A 115 9.69 3.78 -5.16
C GLU A 115 10.23 2.56 -5.91
N ASN A 116 10.81 1.59 -5.19
CA ASN A 116 11.37 0.37 -5.76
C ASN A 116 11.16 -0.77 -4.77
N GLU A 117 10.09 -1.54 -4.96
CA GLU A 117 9.58 -2.44 -3.94
C GLU A 117 9.23 -3.83 -4.48
N ILE A 118 9.54 -4.87 -3.70
CA ILE A 118 8.79 -6.13 -3.70
C ILE A 118 7.67 -5.93 -2.69
N CYS A 119 6.43 -5.94 -3.17
CA CYS A 119 5.29 -5.41 -2.46
C CYS A 119 4.08 -6.37 -2.53
N PRO A 120 4.09 -7.52 -1.83
CA PRO A 120 2.93 -8.40 -1.76
C PRO A 120 1.64 -7.62 -1.48
N VAL A 121 0.57 -7.99 -2.18
CA VAL A 121 -0.72 -7.30 -2.09
C VAL A 121 -1.71 -8.15 -1.33
N PHE A 122 -2.30 -7.54 -0.31
CA PHE A 122 -3.33 -8.13 0.52
C PHE A 122 -4.71 -7.55 0.21
N THR A 123 -5.72 -8.34 0.44
CA THR A 123 -7.11 -7.89 0.60
C THR A 123 -7.58 -8.21 2.01
N ALA A 124 -8.42 -7.37 2.58
CA ALA A 124 -9.01 -7.59 3.89
C ALA A 124 -10.42 -7.01 3.93
N THR A 125 -11.19 -7.38 4.94
CA THR A 125 -12.45 -6.73 5.26
C THR A 125 -12.36 -5.99 6.58
N THR A 126 -13.26 -5.05 6.82
CA THR A 126 -13.43 -4.41 8.13
C THR A 126 -14.89 -4.04 8.34
N SER A 127 -15.32 -4.11 9.60
CA SER A 127 -16.59 -3.58 10.09
C SER A 127 -16.42 -2.28 10.88
N ASP A 128 -15.19 -1.83 11.08
CA ASP A 128 -14.89 -0.63 11.83
C ASP A 128 -15.14 0.66 11.02
N ASP A 129 -15.46 1.73 11.72
CA ASP A 129 -15.46 3.07 11.14
C ASP A 129 -14.02 3.55 10.92
N ILE A 130 -13.79 4.21 9.78
CA ILE A 130 -12.45 4.71 9.45
C ILE A 130 -12.11 5.95 10.27
N ALA A 131 -11.02 5.89 11.02
CA ALA A 131 -10.42 7.00 11.75
C ALA A 131 -9.04 7.32 11.17
N GLY A 132 -9.02 7.97 9.98
CA GLY A 132 -7.79 8.28 9.26
C GLY A 132 -6.84 9.16 10.06
N ASN A 133 -5.59 8.73 10.21
CA ASN A 133 -4.53 9.54 10.79
C ASN A 133 -4.15 10.66 9.81
N PRO A 134 -4.28 11.95 10.16
CA PRO A 134 -4.04 13.06 9.23
C PRO A 134 -2.58 13.16 8.75
N ASP A 135 -1.62 12.60 9.48
CA ASP A 135 -0.21 12.54 9.04
C ASP A 135 0.01 11.52 7.90
N GLU A 136 -0.94 10.60 7.71
CA GLU A 136 -0.85 9.53 6.71
C GLU A 136 -1.91 9.69 5.61
N VAL A 137 -3.13 10.08 5.97
CA VAL A 137 -4.33 10.12 5.12
C VAL A 137 -4.99 11.49 5.18
N ALA A 138 -5.04 12.21 4.05
CA ALA A 138 -5.72 13.50 3.94
C ALA A 138 -7.24 13.33 3.78
N GLU A 139 -7.66 12.33 3.01
CA GLU A 139 -9.06 12.03 2.71
C GLU A 139 -9.23 10.53 2.44
N PHE A 140 -10.44 10.02 2.58
CA PHE A 140 -10.79 8.65 2.19
C PHE A 140 -12.22 8.57 1.68
N THR A 141 -12.49 7.54 0.89
CA THR A 141 -13.85 7.22 0.43
C THR A 141 -13.99 5.73 0.11
N TRP A 142 -15.23 5.25 0.19
CA TRP A 142 -15.60 3.91 -0.26
C TRP A 142 -16.12 3.95 -1.69
N VAL A 143 -15.55 3.16 -2.58
CA VAL A 143 -15.84 3.17 -4.02
C VAL A 143 -16.25 1.77 -4.48
N ASP A 144 -17.24 1.72 -5.35
CA ASP A 144 -17.56 0.49 -6.07
C ASP A 144 -16.34 0.02 -6.90
N PRO A 145 -15.98 -1.28 -6.85
CA PRO A 145 -14.81 -1.80 -7.55
C PRO A 145 -14.79 -1.53 -9.06
N ASP A 146 -15.94 -1.61 -9.74
CA ASP A 146 -16.02 -1.39 -11.19
C ASP A 146 -15.89 0.09 -11.54
N LEU A 147 -16.45 0.98 -10.71
CA LEU A 147 -16.25 2.41 -10.85
C LEU A 147 -14.78 2.81 -10.60
N LEU A 148 -14.14 2.20 -9.62
CA LEU A 148 -12.71 2.46 -9.36
C LEU A 148 -11.85 2.00 -10.54
N ARG A 149 -12.09 0.81 -11.10
CA ARG A 149 -11.39 0.31 -12.29
C ARG A 149 -11.54 1.27 -13.48
N THR A 150 -12.77 1.73 -13.71
CA THR A 150 -13.07 2.69 -14.79
C THR A 150 -12.32 4.00 -14.57
N ALA A 151 -12.34 4.55 -13.36
CA ALA A 151 -11.65 5.80 -13.02
C ALA A 151 -10.12 5.65 -13.20
N VAL A 152 -9.53 4.59 -12.68
CA VAL A 152 -8.09 4.32 -12.78
C VAL A 152 -7.67 4.14 -14.24
N ALA A 153 -8.44 3.40 -15.04
CA ALA A 153 -8.14 3.22 -16.47
C ALA A 153 -8.26 4.53 -17.28
N SER A 154 -9.22 5.38 -16.93
CA SER A 154 -9.48 6.62 -17.67
C SER A 154 -8.59 7.79 -17.24
N THR A 155 -8.16 7.83 -15.98
CA THR A 155 -7.38 8.93 -15.40
C THR A 155 -6.22 8.42 -14.52
N PRO A 156 -5.31 7.57 -15.05
CA PRO A 156 -4.27 6.91 -14.25
C PRO A 156 -3.34 7.92 -13.54
N TRP A 157 -3.18 9.09 -14.09
CA TRP A 157 -2.36 10.18 -13.54
C TRP A 157 -2.88 10.73 -12.18
N ALA A 158 -4.14 10.49 -11.84
CA ALA A 158 -4.75 10.91 -10.56
C ALA A 158 -4.48 9.92 -9.42
N PHE A 159 -3.95 8.74 -9.75
CA PHE A 159 -3.76 7.63 -8.82
C PHE A 159 -2.28 7.26 -8.68
N SER A 160 -1.96 6.58 -7.58
CA SER A 160 -0.62 6.03 -7.40
C SER A 160 -0.30 4.97 -8.45
N PRO A 161 0.96 4.89 -8.94
CA PRO A 161 1.36 3.89 -9.92
C PRO A 161 1.08 2.45 -9.46
N TRP A 162 1.31 2.15 -8.18
CA TRP A 162 1.07 0.79 -7.66
C TRP A 162 -0.41 0.44 -7.67
N LEU A 163 -1.34 1.36 -7.35
CA LEU A 163 -2.77 1.11 -7.48
C LEU A 163 -3.15 0.80 -8.94
N THR A 164 -2.65 1.59 -9.88
CA THR A 164 -2.94 1.40 -11.31
C THR A 164 -2.44 0.05 -11.84
N LEU A 165 -1.34 -0.46 -11.29
CA LEU A 165 -0.76 -1.76 -11.65
C LEU A 165 -1.45 -2.93 -10.93
N GLN A 166 -1.84 -2.76 -9.66
CA GLN A 166 -2.44 -3.82 -8.84
C GLN A 166 -3.90 -4.11 -9.23
N LEU A 167 -4.67 -3.07 -9.48
CA LEU A 167 -6.12 -3.17 -9.60
C LEU A 167 -6.58 -4.09 -10.75
N PRO A 168 -5.97 -4.09 -11.94
CA PRO A 168 -6.28 -5.07 -12.99
C PRO A 168 -6.01 -6.51 -12.58
N LEU A 169 -4.90 -6.76 -11.85
CA LEU A 169 -4.50 -8.10 -11.42
C LEU A 169 -5.43 -8.67 -10.33
N LEU A 170 -5.97 -7.82 -9.46
CA LEU A 170 -6.91 -8.23 -8.41
C LEU A 170 -8.25 -8.71 -8.98
N SER A 171 -8.70 -8.19 -10.12
CA SER A 171 -9.96 -8.61 -10.74
C SER A 171 -9.93 -10.04 -11.27
N GLU A 172 -8.77 -10.56 -11.68
CA GLU A 172 -8.60 -11.92 -12.17
C GLU A 172 -8.60 -12.93 -11.01
N SER A 173 -8.08 -12.55 -9.84
CA SER A 173 -8.01 -13.41 -8.65
C SER A 173 -9.37 -13.58 -7.95
N THR A 174 -10.24 -12.58 -8.01
CA THR A 174 -11.57 -12.61 -7.34
C THR A 174 -12.62 -13.40 -8.13
N VAL A 175 -12.43 -13.61 -9.43
CA VAL A 175 -13.35 -14.42 -10.27
C VAL A 175 -13.17 -15.93 -10.04
N SER A 176 -12.03 -16.35 -9.48
CA SER A 176 -11.72 -17.76 -9.26
C SER A 176 -12.22 -18.33 -7.92
N ALA A 177 -12.84 -17.51 -7.07
CA ALA A 177 -13.27 -17.86 -5.70
C ALA A 177 -14.81 -17.86 -5.51
N ARG A 178 -15.58 -17.99 -6.61
CA ARG A 178 -17.04 -18.19 -6.54
C ARG A 178 -17.46 -19.54 -7.10
#